data_e273589795c19eec6ce222d6b5b5cc48
#
_entry.id   e273589795c19eec6ce222d6b5b5cc48
#
_cell.length_a   1.000
_cell.length_b   1.000
_cell.length_c   1.000
_cell.angle_alpha   90.00
_cell.angle_beta   90.00
_cell.angle_gamma   90.00
#
_symmetry.space_group_name_H-M   'P 1'
#
loop_
_entity.id
_entity.type
_entity.pdbx_description
1 polymer ?
#
loop_
_entity_poly.entity_id
_entity_poly.type
_entity_poly.pdbx_seq_one_letter_code
_entity_poly.pdbx_strand_id
1 'polypeptide(L)'
;MSTTNSISRQEDVYDVFSRLATSTALVPSHYSSALTSHSGIYIRPGQITRSFYYEAIVLIVYSTGNFVVRSSSILDTYGYLYNSSFNPLYPFDNVIASDDDSGGSRQFLLNVTLTYGSSYILVVTTYAPGIIGDYSVTALGPATIIFNPIPVTTSTPSTSEYYQQHFKTRRCI
;
A
#
# COMPACT_ATOMS: atom_id res chain seq x y z
N MET A 1 49.88 43.20 -15.60
CA MET A 1 50.22 42.09 -14.70
C MET A 1 48.98 41.64 -13.96
N SER A 2 48.66 40.36 -14.04
CA SER A 2 47.77 39.59 -13.21
C SER A 2 46.24 39.83 -13.37
N THR A 3 45.67 39.14 -14.35
CA THR A 3 44.23 38.84 -14.45
C THR A 3 44.06 37.35 -14.76
N THR A 4 44.31 36.49 -13.76
CA THR A 4 44.05 35.05 -13.86
C THR A 4 43.77 34.51 -12.48
N ASN A 5 42.52 34.67 -11.96
CA ASN A 5 42.08 33.83 -10.85
C ASN A 5 40.53 33.90 -10.53
N SER A 6 39.70 34.25 -11.48
CA SER A 6 38.26 34.28 -11.20
C SER A 6 37.40 33.26 -11.98
N ILE A 7 37.98 32.47 -12.85
CA ILE A 7 37.24 31.53 -13.71
C ILE A 7 37.17 30.12 -13.07
N SER A 8 38.15 29.70 -12.28
CA SER A 8 38.19 28.35 -11.71
C SER A 8 37.21 28.08 -10.57
N ARG A 9 36.75 29.12 -9.87
CA ARG A 9 35.81 28.94 -8.72
C ARG A 9 34.33 28.79 -9.14
N GLN A 10 33.97 29.21 -10.33
CA GLN A 10 32.57 29.15 -10.77
C GLN A 10 32.21 27.81 -11.43
N GLU A 11 33.18 27.16 -12.04
CA GLU A 11 33.01 25.82 -12.62
C GLU A 11 32.88 24.73 -11.54
N ASP A 12 33.62 24.85 -10.45
CA ASP A 12 33.58 23.88 -9.34
C ASP A 12 32.22 23.87 -8.62
N VAL A 13 31.52 24.99 -8.54
CA VAL A 13 30.21 25.11 -7.89
C VAL A 13 29.11 24.52 -8.77
N TYR A 14 29.15 24.72 -10.08
CA TYR A 14 28.20 24.12 -11.01
C TYR A 14 28.38 22.60 -11.12
N ASP A 15 29.59 22.10 -11.04
CA ASP A 15 29.90 20.66 -11.08
C ASP A 15 29.46 19.94 -9.79
N VAL A 16 29.57 20.61 -8.64
CA VAL A 16 29.05 20.10 -7.36
C VAL A 16 27.52 20.07 -7.34
N PHE A 17 26.83 21.09 -7.90
CA PHE A 17 25.37 21.09 -7.99
C PHE A 17 24.86 20.13 -9.06
N SER A 18 25.56 19.89 -10.15
CA SER A 18 25.18 18.90 -11.16
C SER A 18 25.35 17.46 -10.67
N ARG A 19 26.29 17.22 -9.76
CA ARG A 19 26.48 15.92 -9.09
C ARG A 19 25.47 15.66 -7.96
N LEU A 20 24.85 16.72 -7.40
CA LEU A 20 23.81 16.61 -6.38
C LEU A 20 22.41 16.37 -6.95
N ALA A 21 22.22 16.58 -8.25
CA ALA A 21 21.04 16.16 -8.97
C ALA A 21 21.17 14.69 -9.42
N THR A 22 21.46 13.77 -8.50
CA THR A 22 21.19 12.37 -8.76
C THR A 22 19.68 12.23 -8.84
N SER A 23 19.15 12.24 -10.07
CA SER A 23 17.86 11.65 -10.38
C SER A 23 17.93 10.21 -9.87
N THR A 24 17.44 9.97 -8.68
CA THR A 24 17.30 8.61 -8.15
C THR A 24 16.36 7.90 -9.12
N ALA A 25 16.93 7.02 -9.94
CA ALA A 25 16.14 6.20 -10.84
C ALA A 25 15.12 5.43 -9.99
N LEU A 26 13.84 5.54 -10.36
CA LEU A 26 12.78 4.81 -9.64
C LEU A 26 12.95 3.32 -9.88
N VAL A 27 12.89 2.54 -8.83
CA VAL A 27 13.08 1.08 -8.83
C VAL A 27 11.71 0.41 -8.75
N PRO A 28 11.34 -0.44 -9.73
CA PRO A 28 10.12 -1.20 -9.67
C PRO A 28 10.27 -2.43 -8.76
N SER A 29 9.19 -2.77 -8.07
CA SER A 29 9.00 -4.03 -7.33
C SER A 29 7.66 -4.61 -7.73
N HIS A 30 7.61 -5.93 -7.93
CA HIS A 30 6.43 -6.61 -8.46
C HIS A 30 5.97 -7.71 -7.51
N TYR A 31 4.66 -7.89 -7.42
CA TYR A 31 3.99 -8.94 -6.70
C TYR A 31 2.78 -9.43 -7.50
N SER A 32 2.57 -10.73 -7.54
CA SER A 32 1.41 -11.33 -8.22
C SER A 32 0.76 -12.36 -7.32
N SER A 33 -0.56 -12.35 -7.26
CA SER A 33 -1.36 -13.24 -6.43
C SER A 33 -2.78 -13.36 -6.99
N ALA A 34 -3.66 -14.01 -6.23
CA ALA A 34 -5.08 -14.14 -6.54
C ALA A 34 -5.94 -14.03 -5.29
N LEU A 35 -7.06 -13.35 -5.39
CA LEU A 35 -8.16 -13.51 -4.45
C LEU A 35 -8.91 -14.80 -4.78
N THR A 36 -9.12 -15.65 -3.79
CA THR A 36 -9.75 -16.96 -3.92
C THR A 36 -10.85 -17.14 -2.89
N SER A 37 -11.63 -18.20 -2.99
CA SER A 37 -12.61 -18.57 -1.96
C SER A 37 -11.98 -18.90 -0.58
N HIS A 38 -10.66 -19.06 -0.51
CA HIS A 38 -9.89 -19.30 0.72
C HIS A 38 -9.21 -18.03 1.25
N SER A 39 -9.32 -16.90 0.51
CA SER A 39 -8.81 -15.61 0.99
C SER A 39 -9.56 -15.14 2.22
N GLY A 40 -8.93 -14.29 3.02
CA GLY A 40 -9.58 -13.65 4.17
C GLY A 40 -10.84 -12.89 3.76
N ILE A 41 -11.77 -12.79 4.68
CA ILE A 41 -13.05 -12.07 4.48
C ILE A 41 -13.16 -10.98 5.54
N TYR A 42 -13.59 -9.80 5.13
CA TYR A 42 -13.83 -8.68 6.03
C TYR A 42 -14.95 -7.77 5.52
N ILE A 43 -15.44 -6.88 6.38
CA ILE A 43 -16.30 -5.78 5.97
C ILE A 43 -15.41 -4.59 5.69
N ARG A 44 -15.27 -4.23 4.43
CA ARG A 44 -14.42 -3.13 3.95
C ARG A 44 -14.85 -1.79 4.56
N PRO A 45 -13.92 -0.85 4.86
CA PRO A 45 -14.26 0.52 5.26
C PRO A 45 -15.30 1.15 4.32
N GLY A 46 -16.32 1.80 4.91
CA GLY A 46 -17.44 2.38 4.15
C GLY A 46 -18.57 1.41 3.81
N GLN A 47 -18.46 0.13 4.17
CA GLN A 47 -19.52 -0.88 4.04
C GLN A 47 -20.08 -1.26 5.41
N ILE A 48 -21.34 -1.75 5.43
CA ILE A 48 -22.02 -2.10 6.69
C ILE A 48 -22.32 -3.60 6.76
N THR A 49 -22.68 -4.23 5.63
CA THR A 49 -23.20 -5.59 5.62
C THR A 49 -22.55 -6.51 4.58
N ARG A 50 -21.75 -5.95 3.66
CA ARG A 50 -21.17 -6.72 2.56
C ARG A 50 -19.77 -7.17 2.91
N SER A 51 -19.49 -8.45 2.71
CA SER A 51 -18.18 -9.06 2.93
C SER A 51 -17.38 -9.10 1.64
N PHE A 52 -16.08 -8.84 1.76
CA PHE A 52 -15.13 -8.77 0.64
C PHE A 52 -13.98 -9.73 0.89
N TYR A 53 -13.52 -10.42 -0.14
CA TYR A 53 -12.26 -11.13 -0.08
C TYR A 53 -11.10 -10.14 -0.03
N TYR A 54 -10.05 -10.46 0.72
CA TYR A 54 -8.84 -9.64 0.80
C TYR A 54 -7.59 -10.50 0.90
N GLU A 55 -6.47 -9.91 0.52
CA GLU A 55 -5.14 -10.35 0.89
C GLU A 55 -4.42 -9.21 1.60
N ALA A 56 -3.78 -9.51 2.73
CA ALA A 56 -2.96 -8.58 3.50
C ALA A 56 -1.48 -8.88 3.26
N ILE A 57 -0.69 -7.86 2.94
CA ILE A 57 0.69 -7.99 2.49
C ILE A 57 1.55 -7.00 3.28
N VAL A 58 2.53 -7.49 4.03
CA VAL A 58 3.53 -6.62 4.67
C VAL A 58 4.44 -6.05 3.61
N LEU A 59 4.61 -4.73 3.60
CA LEU A 59 5.59 -4.02 2.78
C LEU A 59 6.88 -3.82 3.58
N ILE A 60 7.98 -4.42 3.13
CA ILE A 60 9.31 -4.22 3.71
C ILE A 60 10.03 -3.17 2.87
N VAL A 61 10.30 -2.01 3.49
CA VAL A 61 10.81 -0.80 2.81
C VAL A 61 12.28 -0.60 3.15
N TYR A 62 13.13 -0.49 2.14
CA TYR A 62 14.59 -0.35 2.30
C TYR A 62 15.11 1.09 2.16
N SER A 63 14.24 2.04 1.86
CA SER A 63 14.60 3.47 1.80
C SER A 63 13.37 4.32 2.10
N THR A 64 13.56 5.40 2.83
CA THR A 64 12.52 6.42 2.99
C THR A 64 12.32 7.18 1.70
N GLY A 65 11.08 7.40 1.28
CA GLY A 65 10.75 8.20 0.11
C GLY A 65 9.33 8.02 -0.37
N ASN A 66 9.04 8.62 -1.52
CA ASN A 66 7.74 8.53 -2.17
C ASN A 66 7.67 7.25 -3.02
N PHE A 67 6.61 6.52 -2.85
CA PHE A 67 6.29 5.31 -3.60
C PHE A 67 4.91 5.46 -4.25
N VAL A 68 4.82 4.96 -5.48
CA VAL A 68 3.55 4.75 -6.16
C VAL A 68 3.28 3.25 -6.17
N VAL A 69 2.19 2.82 -5.54
CA VAL A 69 1.77 1.42 -5.47
C VAL A 69 0.49 1.28 -6.28
N ARG A 70 0.52 0.46 -7.33
CA ARG A 70 -0.60 0.31 -8.27
C ARG A 70 -0.92 -1.15 -8.52
N SER A 71 -2.21 -1.47 -8.62
CA SER A 71 -2.68 -2.78 -9.08
C SER A 71 -2.73 -2.89 -10.61
N SER A 72 -2.76 -4.12 -11.09
CA SER A 72 -3.09 -4.48 -12.47
C SER A 72 -3.85 -5.80 -12.48
N SER A 73 -5.08 -5.79 -13.02
CA SER A 73 -6.00 -6.93 -13.05
C SER A 73 -7.11 -6.68 -14.09
N ILE A 74 -7.85 -7.73 -14.42
CA ILE A 74 -9.17 -7.61 -15.06
C ILE A 74 -10.26 -7.26 -14.04
N LEU A 75 -9.97 -7.48 -12.75
CA LEU A 75 -10.88 -7.16 -11.65
C LEU A 75 -10.92 -5.64 -11.42
N ASP A 76 -12.02 -5.19 -10.85
CA ASP A 76 -12.18 -3.87 -10.28
C ASP A 76 -11.59 -3.91 -8.86
N THR A 77 -10.33 -3.46 -8.73
CA THR A 77 -9.54 -3.62 -7.51
C THR A 77 -9.66 -2.41 -6.59
N TYR A 78 -9.53 -2.64 -5.29
CA TYR A 78 -9.49 -1.60 -4.28
C TYR A 78 -8.29 -1.81 -3.35
N GLY A 79 -7.49 -0.79 -3.10
CA GLY A 79 -6.30 -0.84 -2.24
C GLY A 79 -6.47 -0.04 -0.96
N TYR A 80 -6.03 -0.61 0.16
CA TYR A 80 -5.89 0.09 1.45
C TYR A 80 -4.47 -0.08 1.96
N LEU A 81 -3.86 1.00 2.44
CA LEU A 81 -2.59 0.96 3.12
C LEU A 81 -2.79 1.29 4.60
N TYR A 82 -2.24 0.45 5.45
CA TYR A 82 -2.31 0.55 6.91
C TYR A 82 -0.93 0.84 7.49
N ASN A 83 -0.88 1.64 8.53
CA ASN A 83 0.32 1.84 9.34
C ASN A 83 0.39 0.77 10.43
N SER A 84 1.51 0.09 10.52
CA SER A 84 1.87 -0.92 11.54
C SER A 84 1.04 -2.20 11.54
N SER A 85 -0.29 -2.15 11.51
CA SER A 85 -1.14 -3.34 11.64
C SER A 85 -2.47 -3.20 10.91
N PHE A 86 -3.02 -4.33 10.50
CA PHE A 86 -4.36 -4.47 9.95
C PHE A 86 -5.13 -5.49 10.78
N ASN A 87 -6.35 -5.12 11.20
CA ASN A 87 -7.28 -6.01 11.86
C ASN A 87 -8.59 -6.07 11.06
N PRO A 88 -8.98 -7.22 10.48
CA PRO A 88 -10.19 -7.33 9.67
C PRO A 88 -11.49 -7.09 10.45
N LEU A 89 -11.46 -7.16 11.79
CA LEU A 89 -12.60 -6.84 12.65
C LEU A 89 -12.73 -5.32 12.90
N TYR A 90 -11.64 -4.56 12.76
CA TYR A 90 -11.58 -3.12 12.92
C TYR A 90 -10.88 -2.47 11.71
N PRO A 91 -11.47 -2.60 10.50
CA PRO A 91 -10.79 -2.28 9.25
C PRO A 91 -10.60 -0.77 9.00
N PHE A 92 -11.11 0.08 9.89
CA PHE A 92 -10.88 1.53 9.85
C PHE A 92 -9.60 1.94 10.61
N ASP A 93 -9.14 1.08 11.53
CA ASP A 93 -8.00 1.42 12.38
C ASP A 93 -6.71 1.39 11.55
N ASN A 94 -5.88 2.42 11.74
CA ASN A 94 -4.57 2.55 11.13
C ASN A 94 -4.55 2.73 9.60
N VAL A 95 -5.68 2.98 8.93
CA VAL A 95 -5.70 3.30 7.48
C VAL A 95 -5.00 4.64 7.27
N ILE A 96 -4.00 4.67 6.38
CA ILE A 96 -3.27 5.88 6.01
C ILE A 96 -3.51 6.30 4.55
N ALA A 97 -3.91 5.37 3.70
CA ALA A 97 -4.30 5.65 2.32
C ALA A 97 -5.28 4.59 1.83
N SER A 98 -6.15 4.98 0.90
CA SER A 98 -7.00 4.06 0.16
C SER A 98 -7.34 4.63 -1.20
N ASP A 99 -7.53 3.76 -2.17
CA ASP A 99 -7.89 4.17 -3.53
C ASP A 99 -8.62 3.04 -4.26
N ASP A 100 -9.44 3.45 -5.21
CA ASP A 100 -10.26 2.60 -6.06
C ASP A 100 -9.74 2.63 -7.50
N ASP A 101 -9.86 3.79 -8.16
CA ASP A 101 -9.75 3.93 -9.62
C ASP A 101 -8.64 4.85 -10.11
N SER A 102 -7.86 5.51 -9.23
CA SER A 102 -6.86 6.51 -9.63
C SER A 102 -5.75 5.95 -10.52
N GLY A 103 -5.57 4.62 -10.52
CA GLY A 103 -4.67 3.92 -11.45
C GLY A 103 -5.21 3.80 -12.87
N GLY A 104 -6.48 4.16 -13.12
CA GLY A 104 -7.18 3.97 -14.37
C GLY A 104 -7.56 2.51 -14.62
N SER A 105 -8.53 2.27 -15.50
CA SER A 105 -9.03 0.92 -15.83
C SER A 105 -9.50 0.12 -14.61
N ARG A 106 -10.12 0.77 -13.63
CA ARG A 106 -10.61 0.17 -12.39
C ARG A 106 -9.50 -0.43 -11.52
N GLN A 107 -8.35 0.26 -11.48
CA GLN A 107 -7.20 -0.15 -10.69
C GLN A 107 -6.87 0.91 -9.65
N PHE A 108 -6.56 0.49 -8.43
CA PHE A 108 -6.09 1.43 -7.42
C PHE A 108 -4.68 1.94 -7.73
N LEU A 109 -4.40 3.18 -7.29
CA LEU A 109 -3.08 3.77 -7.25
C LEU A 109 -2.91 4.55 -5.95
N LEU A 110 -1.99 4.11 -5.11
CA LEU A 110 -1.62 4.79 -3.86
C LEU A 110 -0.30 5.53 -4.06
N ASN A 111 -0.33 6.86 -3.86
CA ASN A 111 0.88 7.68 -3.84
C ASN A 111 1.19 8.02 -2.38
N VAL A 112 2.24 7.43 -1.83
CA VAL A 112 2.50 7.42 -0.39
C VAL A 112 3.98 7.63 -0.07
N THR A 113 4.26 8.31 1.05
CA THR A 113 5.60 8.37 1.61
C THR A 113 5.77 7.22 2.61
N LEU A 114 6.72 6.33 2.32
CA LEU A 114 7.06 5.22 3.19
C LEU A 114 8.41 5.48 3.86
N THR A 115 8.54 5.07 5.12
CA THR A 115 9.73 5.31 5.95
C THR A 115 10.46 3.99 6.18
N TYR A 116 11.77 3.98 5.96
CA TYR A 116 12.62 2.84 6.30
C TYR A 116 12.46 2.43 7.77
N GLY A 117 12.37 1.14 8.02
CA GLY A 117 12.18 0.58 9.37
C GLY A 117 10.77 0.66 9.94
N SER A 118 9.83 1.30 9.23
CA SER A 118 8.40 1.27 9.58
C SER A 118 7.71 0.06 8.95
N SER A 119 6.66 -0.43 9.60
CA SER A 119 5.84 -1.51 9.08
C SER A 119 4.59 -0.95 8.41
N TYR A 120 4.29 -1.43 7.22
CA TYR A 120 3.08 -1.10 6.48
C TYR A 120 2.39 -2.37 6.02
N ILE A 121 1.07 -2.35 5.93
CA ILE A 121 0.29 -3.47 5.40
C ILE A 121 -0.57 -2.96 4.26
N LEU A 122 -0.32 -3.49 3.06
CA LEU A 122 -1.19 -3.32 1.91
C LEU A 122 -2.29 -4.38 1.98
N VAL A 123 -3.53 -3.94 1.93
CA VAL A 123 -4.69 -4.82 1.78
C VAL A 123 -5.25 -4.63 0.39
N VAL A 124 -5.21 -5.70 -0.41
CA VAL A 124 -5.80 -5.75 -1.76
C VAL A 124 -7.16 -6.43 -1.66
N THR A 125 -8.17 -5.80 -2.23
CA THR A 125 -9.54 -6.29 -2.30
C THR A 125 -10.20 -5.84 -3.61
N THR A 126 -11.51 -5.93 -3.72
CA THR A 126 -12.27 -5.52 -4.90
C THR A 126 -13.32 -4.47 -4.57
N TYR A 127 -13.77 -3.70 -5.58
CA TYR A 127 -14.87 -2.76 -5.44
C TYR A 127 -16.19 -3.48 -5.13
N ALA A 128 -16.51 -4.55 -5.85
CA ALA A 128 -17.70 -5.36 -5.62
C ALA A 128 -17.41 -6.53 -4.66
N PRO A 129 -18.36 -6.93 -3.80
CA PRO A 129 -18.20 -8.03 -2.88
C PRO A 129 -18.18 -9.39 -3.59
N GLY A 130 -17.51 -10.38 -3.00
CA GLY A 130 -17.54 -11.77 -3.46
C GLY A 130 -16.78 -12.05 -4.75
N ILE A 131 -15.99 -11.10 -5.26
CA ILE A 131 -15.20 -11.25 -6.48
C ILE A 131 -13.88 -11.93 -6.15
N ILE A 132 -13.47 -12.87 -7.00
CA ILE A 132 -12.22 -13.61 -6.93
C ILE A 132 -11.51 -13.55 -8.29
N GLY A 133 -10.19 -13.71 -8.31
CA GLY A 133 -9.38 -13.73 -9.54
C GLY A 133 -7.97 -13.19 -9.31
N ASP A 134 -7.19 -13.24 -10.37
CA ASP A 134 -5.79 -12.88 -10.36
C ASP A 134 -5.58 -11.36 -10.35
N TYR A 135 -4.53 -10.92 -9.68
CA TYR A 135 -4.08 -9.55 -9.69
C TYR A 135 -2.56 -9.46 -9.55
N SER A 136 -2.01 -8.33 -9.91
CA SER A 136 -0.64 -7.98 -9.60
C SER A 136 -0.56 -6.58 -8.99
N VAL A 137 0.51 -6.32 -8.26
CA VAL A 137 0.85 -5.02 -7.70
C VAL A 137 2.25 -4.64 -8.14
N THR A 138 2.41 -3.42 -8.58
CA THR A 138 3.72 -2.81 -8.84
C THR A 138 3.92 -1.64 -7.89
N ALA A 139 5.03 -1.64 -7.16
CA ALA A 139 5.50 -0.46 -6.43
C ALA A 139 6.68 0.15 -7.15
N LEU A 140 6.65 1.48 -7.33
CA LEU A 140 7.71 2.26 -7.96
C LEU A 140 8.19 3.31 -6.97
N GLY A 141 9.47 3.32 -6.64
CA GLY A 141 10.02 4.23 -5.63
C GLY A 141 11.56 4.28 -5.62
N PRO A 142 12.17 4.94 -4.62
CA PRO A 142 13.63 5.14 -4.56
C PRO A 142 14.43 3.85 -4.29
N ALA A 143 13.75 2.77 -3.84
CA ALA A 143 14.35 1.46 -3.58
C ALA A 143 13.31 0.36 -3.78
N THR A 144 13.74 -0.90 -3.80
CA THR A 144 12.86 -2.05 -3.83
C THR A 144 12.00 -2.16 -2.57
N ILE A 145 10.78 -2.65 -2.74
CA ILE A 145 9.89 -3.13 -1.68
C ILE A 145 9.82 -4.66 -1.78
N ILE A 146 9.93 -5.36 -0.64
CA ILE A 146 9.56 -6.76 -0.57
C ILE A 146 8.10 -6.84 -0.11
N PHE A 147 7.31 -7.58 -0.88
CA PHE A 147 5.94 -7.94 -0.56
C PHE A 147 5.93 -9.28 0.16
N ASN A 148 5.49 -9.30 1.42
CA ASN A 148 5.44 -10.51 2.24
C ASN A 148 3.98 -10.76 2.66
N PRO A 149 3.25 -11.67 1.97
CA PRO A 149 1.84 -11.93 2.25
C PRO A 149 1.66 -12.52 3.65
N ILE A 150 0.61 -12.08 4.34
CA ILE A 150 0.21 -12.59 5.65
C ILE A 150 -0.71 -13.79 5.41
N PRO A 151 -0.33 -15.00 5.82
CA PRO A 151 -1.20 -16.17 5.70
C PRO A 151 -2.53 -15.95 6.43
N VAL A 152 -3.63 -16.29 5.78
CA VAL A 152 -4.93 -16.33 6.45
C VAL A 152 -4.91 -17.52 7.41
N THR A 153 -4.85 -17.23 8.71
CA THR A 153 -5.13 -18.25 9.72
C THR A 153 -6.62 -18.54 9.67
N THR A 154 -7.00 -19.78 9.40
CA THR A 154 -8.41 -20.26 9.26
C THR A 154 -9.18 -20.27 10.57
N SER A 155 -8.90 -19.38 11.50
CA SER A 155 -9.83 -19.07 12.60
C SER A 155 -10.87 -18.11 12.04
N THR A 156 -11.89 -18.63 11.38
CA THR A 156 -13.12 -17.89 11.09
C THR A 156 -13.68 -17.42 12.43
N PRO A 157 -13.74 -16.11 12.72
CA PRO A 157 -14.55 -15.65 13.84
C PRO A 157 -15.98 -16.08 13.50
N SER A 158 -16.62 -16.82 14.42
CA SER A 158 -18.00 -17.19 14.24
C SER A 158 -18.83 -15.90 14.07
N THR A 159 -19.82 -15.94 13.20
CA THR A 159 -20.74 -14.80 12.95
C THR A 159 -21.29 -14.23 14.28
N SER A 160 -21.36 -15.06 15.34
CA SER A 160 -21.78 -14.67 16.69
C SER A 160 -20.78 -13.76 17.41
N GLU A 161 -19.46 -13.93 17.22
CA GLU A 161 -18.45 -13.07 17.86
C GLU A 161 -18.39 -11.68 17.21
N TYR A 162 -18.58 -11.62 15.89
CA TYR A 162 -18.68 -10.34 15.17
C TYR A 162 -19.87 -9.50 15.66
N TYR A 163 -21.06 -10.11 15.80
CA TYR A 163 -22.25 -9.42 16.31
C TYR A 163 -22.15 -9.04 17.80
N GLN A 164 -21.56 -9.86 18.63
CA GLN A 164 -21.43 -9.59 20.07
C GLN A 164 -20.49 -8.40 20.36
N GLN A 165 -19.45 -8.19 19.57
CA GLN A 165 -18.53 -7.09 19.76
C GLN A 165 -19.08 -5.75 19.24
N HIS A 166 -19.79 -5.73 18.12
CA HIS A 166 -20.33 -4.48 17.54
C HIS A 166 -21.55 -3.93 18.30
N PHE A 167 -22.30 -4.78 19.02
CA PHE A 167 -23.48 -4.35 19.79
C PHE A 167 -23.20 -4.03 21.26
N LYS A 168 -22.07 -4.45 21.84
CA LYS A 168 -21.70 -4.08 23.22
C LYS A 168 -21.30 -2.62 23.36
N THR A 169 -20.78 -1.99 22.33
CA THR A 169 -20.31 -0.58 22.36
C THR A 169 -21.45 0.44 22.27
N ARG A 170 -22.69 0.04 21.99
CA ARG A 170 -23.85 0.96 21.89
C ARG A 170 -24.78 0.97 23.13
N ARG A 171 -24.37 0.36 24.25
CA ARG A 171 -25.20 0.27 25.46
C ARG A 171 -24.63 0.98 26.69
N CYS A 172 -23.80 1.98 26.51
CA CYS A 172 -23.37 2.87 27.60
C CYS A 172 -23.53 4.32 27.17
N ILE A 173 -24.75 4.79 27.10
CA ILE A 173 -25.18 6.19 27.31
C ILE A 173 -26.58 6.12 27.94
#